data_0688b16c4002f06298cd6431c2009c6c
#
_entry.id   0688b16c4002f06298cd6431c2009c6c
#
_cell.length_a   1.000
_cell.length_b   1.000
_cell.length_c   1.000
_cell.angle_alpha   90.00
_cell.angle_beta   90.00
_cell.angle_gamma   90.00
#
_symmetry.space_group_name_H-M   'P 1'
#
loop_
_entity.id
_entity.type
_entity.pdbx_description
1 polymer ?
#
loop_
_entity_poly.entity_id
_entity_poly.type
_entity_poly.pdbx_seq_one_letter_code
_entity_poly.pdbx_strand_id
1 'polypeptide(L)'
;ADGLQTGKFSIQNDTVGGQNNLLTLYLIFNRDFDKPILVKAFDKTGLEVGRVKLSVDGRAGDAKYYDFLFDKRTYIEVKSKLTIE
;
A
#
# COMPACT_ATOMS: atom_id res chain seq x y z
N ALA A 1 1.47 9.42 5.52
CA ALA A 1 0.37 10.38 5.70
C ALA A 1 0.11 10.59 7.17
N ASP A 2 -0.18 11.82 7.54
CA ASP A 2 -0.50 12.15 8.93
C ASP A 2 -1.82 11.49 9.35
N GLY A 3 -1.83 10.92 10.55
CA GLY A 3 -3.02 10.30 11.10
C GLY A 3 -3.18 8.82 10.76
N LEU A 4 -2.27 8.27 9.97
CA LEU A 4 -2.27 6.86 9.63
C LEU A 4 -0.99 6.19 10.12
N GLN A 5 -1.15 4.96 10.60
CA GLN A 5 -0.04 4.10 10.99
C GLN A 5 -0.20 2.78 10.24
N THR A 6 0.90 2.25 9.69
CA THR A 6 0.86 0.96 9.02
C THR A 6 1.20 -0.15 9.99
N GLY A 7 0.45 -1.24 9.90
CA GLY A 7 0.77 -2.47 10.60
C GLY A 7 1.34 -3.50 9.64
N LYS A 8 0.81 -4.71 9.69
CA LYS A 8 1.26 -5.79 8.82
C LYS A 8 0.94 -5.52 7.36
N PHE A 9 1.72 -6.09 6.47
CA PHE A 9 1.43 -6.05 5.04
C PHE A 9 1.71 -7.41 4.42
N SER A 10 1.10 -7.66 3.26
CA SER A 10 1.38 -8.83 2.45
C SER A 10 1.45 -8.44 0.97
N ILE A 11 2.25 -9.18 0.22
CA ILE A 11 2.44 -8.96 -1.22
C ILE A 11 2.09 -10.26 -1.93
N GLN A 12 1.19 -10.17 -2.91
CA GLN A 12 0.67 -11.33 -3.63
C GLN A 12 0.58 -11.04 -5.11
N ASN A 13 0.38 -12.11 -5.90
CA ASN A 13 -0.03 -12.00 -7.29
C ASN A 13 -1.54 -11.79 -7.35
N ASP A 14 -1.99 -10.90 -8.23
CA ASP A 14 -3.43 -10.73 -8.48
C ASP A 14 -3.98 -11.81 -9.41
N THR A 15 -3.10 -12.42 -10.22
CA THR A 15 -3.48 -13.48 -11.16
C THR A 15 -2.46 -14.62 -11.12
N VAL A 16 -2.89 -15.81 -11.55
CA VAL A 16 -1.99 -16.96 -11.68
C VAL A 16 -0.92 -16.65 -12.72
N GLY A 17 0.35 -16.81 -12.34
CA GLY A 17 1.48 -16.52 -13.22
C GLY A 17 1.85 -15.06 -13.35
N GLY A 18 1.14 -14.17 -12.66
CA GLY A 18 1.47 -12.75 -12.63
C GLY A 18 2.63 -12.44 -11.70
N GLN A 19 3.03 -11.16 -11.69
CA GLN A 19 4.05 -10.69 -10.76
C GLN A 19 3.41 -10.28 -9.44
N ASN A 20 4.22 -10.09 -8.41
CA ASN A 20 3.75 -9.64 -7.10
C ASN A 20 3.37 -8.16 -7.17
N ASN A 21 2.14 -7.89 -7.54
CA ASN A 21 1.64 -6.52 -7.74
C ASN A 21 0.44 -6.16 -6.85
N LEU A 22 0.01 -7.06 -6.00
CA LEU A 22 -1.07 -6.79 -5.05
C LEU A 22 -0.49 -6.63 -3.65
N LEU A 23 -0.63 -5.43 -3.11
CA LEU A 23 -0.17 -5.09 -1.76
C LEU A 23 -1.38 -4.93 -0.86
N THR A 24 -1.45 -5.71 0.22
CA THR A 24 -2.47 -5.55 1.25
C THR A 24 -1.82 -4.92 2.47
N LEU A 25 -2.32 -3.76 2.88
CA LEU A 25 -1.83 -3.04 4.05
C LEU A 25 -2.88 -3.02 5.15
N TYR A 26 -2.42 -3.19 6.38
CA TYR A 26 -3.22 -2.97 7.56
C TYR A 26 -2.98 -1.54 8.03
N LEU A 27 -4.02 -0.70 7.95
CA LEU A 27 -3.93 0.71 8.31
C LEU A 27 -4.65 0.95 9.63
N ILE A 28 -3.99 1.66 10.52
CA ILE A 28 -4.52 2.06 11.82
C ILE A 28 -4.74 3.57 11.78
N PHE A 29 -5.95 4.00 12.12
CA PHE A 29 -6.32 5.41 12.08
C PHE A 29 -6.10 6.03 13.45
N ASN A 30 -5.16 6.97 13.53
CA ASN A 30 -4.87 7.70 14.76
C ASN A 30 -5.80 8.89 14.96
N ARG A 31 -6.48 9.29 13.90
CA ARG A 31 -7.50 10.35 13.89
C ARG A 31 -8.49 10.05 12.77
N ASP A 32 -9.59 10.78 12.74
CA ASP A 32 -10.55 10.66 11.65
C ASP A 32 -9.86 10.99 10.32
N PHE A 33 -10.11 10.17 9.32
CA PHE A 33 -9.44 10.28 8.03
C PHE A 33 -10.40 9.91 6.92
N ASP A 34 -10.49 10.75 5.89
CA ASP A 34 -11.37 10.52 4.74
C ASP A 34 -10.80 11.27 3.55
N LYS A 35 -9.80 10.69 2.92
CA LYS A 35 -9.17 11.27 1.73
C LYS A 35 -8.33 10.22 1.01
N PRO A 36 -7.94 10.51 -0.24
CA PRO A 36 -7.07 9.59 -0.96
C PRO A 36 -5.65 9.61 -0.41
N ILE A 37 -5.00 8.46 -0.49
CA ILE A 37 -3.57 8.32 -0.21
C ILE A 37 -2.88 7.78 -1.44
N LEU A 38 -1.61 8.10 -1.59
CA LEU A 38 -0.76 7.61 -2.67
C LEU A 38 0.29 6.69 -2.07
N VAL A 39 0.27 5.43 -2.49
CA VAL A 39 1.27 4.44 -2.08
C VAL A 39 2.25 4.26 -3.21
N LYS A 40 3.52 4.47 -2.92
CA LYS A 40 4.62 4.28 -3.88
C LYS A 40 5.48 3.13 -3.44
N ALA A 41 5.91 2.31 -4.40
CA ALA A 41 6.83 1.21 -4.16
C ALA A 41 8.15 1.51 -4.84
N PHE A 42 9.26 1.26 -4.15
CA PHE A 42 10.62 1.48 -4.64
C PHE A 42 11.40 0.18 -4.58
N ASP A 43 12.26 -0.04 -5.55
CA ASP A 43 13.15 -1.20 -5.52
C ASP A 43 14.33 -0.93 -4.55
N LYS A 44 15.21 -1.92 -4.42
CA LYS A 44 16.35 -1.83 -3.49
C LYS A 44 17.36 -0.75 -3.88
N THR A 45 17.30 -0.26 -5.11
CA THR A 45 18.19 0.82 -5.56
C THR A 45 17.58 2.20 -5.34
N GLY A 46 16.33 2.27 -4.86
CA GLY A 46 15.63 3.53 -4.65
C GLY A 46 14.83 4.01 -5.85
N LEU A 47 14.75 3.22 -6.90
CA LEU A 47 13.96 3.56 -8.08
C LEU A 47 12.49 3.23 -7.85
N GLU A 48 11.60 4.19 -8.13
CA GLU A 48 10.17 3.96 -8.02
C GLU A 48 9.72 2.98 -9.10
N VAL A 49 9.09 1.87 -8.68
CA VAL A 49 8.62 0.82 -9.60
C VAL A 49 7.12 0.84 -9.79
N GLY A 50 6.39 1.60 -8.99
CA GLY A 50 4.95 1.73 -9.16
C GLY A 50 4.31 2.61 -8.10
N ARG A 51 3.08 3.05 -8.38
CA ARG A 51 2.28 3.86 -7.46
C ARG A 51 0.81 3.57 -7.64
N VAL A 52 0.05 3.66 -6.55
CA VAL A 52 -1.40 3.49 -6.56
C VAL A 52 -2.02 4.54 -5.66
N LYS A 53 -3.07 5.18 -6.14
CA LYS A 53 -3.88 6.12 -5.37
C LYS A 53 -5.19 5.43 -4.99
N LEU A 54 -5.55 5.51 -3.71
CA LEU A 54 -6.76 4.88 -3.20
C LEU A 54 -7.39 5.77 -2.14
N SER A 55 -8.70 5.95 -2.20
CA SER A 55 -9.43 6.64 -1.15
C SER A 55 -9.60 5.72 0.04
N VAL A 56 -9.21 6.21 1.21
CA VAL A 56 -9.38 5.46 2.46
C VAL A 56 -10.16 6.31 3.44
N ASP A 57 -10.97 5.66 4.28
CA ASP A 57 -11.74 6.34 5.30
C ASP A 57 -11.79 5.51 6.58
N GLY A 58 -11.76 6.20 7.70
CA GLY A 58 -11.84 5.57 9.00
C GLY A 58 -11.87 6.63 10.09
N ARG A 59 -12.28 6.20 11.27
CA ARG A 59 -12.34 7.07 12.45
C ARG A 59 -11.17 6.75 13.38
N ALA A 60 -10.81 7.71 14.21
CA ALA A 60 -9.79 7.52 15.22
C ALA A 60 -10.02 6.21 15.98
N GLY A 61 -9.02 5.35 16.04
CA GLY A 61 -9.09 4.05 16.68
C GLY A 61 -9.49 2.90 15.77
N ASP A 62 -9.94 3.18 14.55
CA ASP A 62 -10.26 2.13 13.58
C ASP A 62 -8.98 1.51 13.02
N ALA A 63 -9.10 0.24 12.58
CA ALA A 63 -8.04 -0.45 11.87
C ALA A 63 -8.68 -1.29 10.77
N LYS A 64 -8.15 -1.17 9.55
CA LYS A 64 -8.72 -1.82 8.38
C LYS A 64 -7.61 -2.30 7.43
N TYR A 65 -7.93 -3.36 6.67
CA TYR A 65 -7.08 -3.80 5.56
C TYR A 65 -7.52 -3.11 4.27
N TYR A 66 -6.55 -2.70 3.47
CA TYR A 66 -6.80 -2.14 2.14
C TYR A 66 -5.89 -2.81 1.12
N ASP A 67 -6.46 -3.14 -0.03
CA ASP A 67 -5.73 -3.72 -1.14
C ASP A 67 -5.33 -2.64 -2.12
N PHE A 68 -4.03 -2.60 -2.45
CA PHE A 68 -3.48 -1.67 -3.44
C PHE A 68 -3.00 -2.51 -4.61
N LEU A 69 -3.75 -2.44 -5.72
CA LEU A 69 -3.42 -3.19 -6.92
C LEU A 69 -2.57 -2.32 -7.83
N PHE A 70 -1.30 -2.68 -7.95
CA PHE A 70 -0.36 -2.02 -8.86
C PHE A 70 -0.53 -2.57 -10.28
N ASP A 71 0.06 -1.88 -11.26
CA ASP A 71 0.08 -2.37 -12.63
C ASP A 71 0.61 -3.81 -12.65
N LYS A 72 0.03 -4.66 -13.48
CA LYS A 72 0.40 -6.09 -13.54
C LYS A 72 1.86 -6.32 -13.93
N ARG A 73 2.54 -5.31 -14.47
CA ARG A 73 3.97 -5.37 -14.80
C ARG A 73 4.85 -4.93 -13.63
N THR A 74 4.25 -4.41 -12.57
CA THR A 74 4.97 -4.00 -11.37
C THR A 74 5.30 -5.22 -10.54
N TYR A 75 6.54 -5.31 -10.08
CA TYR A 75 6.98 -6.37 -9.17
C TYR A 75 7.43 -5.73 -7.86
N ILE A 76 6.73 -6.08 -6.78
CA ILE A 76 7.04 -5.59 -5.44
C ILE A 76 7.81 -6.68 -4.70
N GLU A 77 9.07 -6.41 -4.39
CA GLU A 77 9.90 -7.33 -3.62
C GLU A 77 9.64 -7.17 -2.13
N VAL A 78 9.89 -8.24 -1.38
CA VAL A 78 9.71 -8.23 0.08
C VAL A 78 10.53 -7.12 0.74
N LYS A 79 11.69 -6.81 0.17
CA LYS A 79 12.59 -5.77 0.68
C LYS A 79 12.35 -4.41 0.03
N SER A 80 11.31 -4.26 -0.76
CA SER A 80 10.97 -2.97 -1.36
C SER A 80 10.60 -1.96 -0.29
N LYS A 81 10.99 -0.72 -0.53
CA LYS A 81 10.58 0.38 0.32
C LYS A 81 9.22 0.88 -0.15
N LEU A 82 8.31 1.10 0.78
CA LEU A 82 6.98 1.63 0.51
C LEU A 82 6.83 2.98 1.21
N THR A 83 6.21 3.94 0.52
CA THR A 83 5.85 5.22 1.13
C THR A 83 4.36 5.47 0.95
N ILE A 84 3.78 6.17 1.92
CA ILE A 84 2.35 6.53 1.91
C ILE A 84 2.27 8.05 2.05
N GLU A 85 1.67 8.68 1.07
CA GLU A 85 1.56 10.14 1.04
C GLU A 85 0.12 10.61 1.05
#